data_27a6d3e69352cb49557f2586f2dde975
#
_entry.id   27a6d3e69352cb49557f2586f2dde975
#
_cell.length_a   1.000
_cell.length_b   1.000
_cell.length_c   1.000
_cell.angle_alpha   90.00
_cell.angle_beta   90.00
_cell.angle_gamma   90.00
#
_symmetry.space_group_name_H-M   'P 1'
#
loop_
_entity.id
_entity.type
_entity.pdbx_description
1 polymer ?
#
loop_
_entity_poly.entity_id
_entity_poly.type
_entity_poly.pdbx_seq_one_letter_code
_entity_poly.pdbx_strand_id
1 'polypeptide(L)'
;GQYDARAKTYKLDLAQVTAPTPGQPTKEPMVIPLTTGLIGRDGRDLPLTLADGRKIERGVLVLDKAAESFVFTNITEPPVLSTNRNFSAPIKLIANLSASDLRSMAAHDGDPFNRWQAVQTLVTALLVGNVARLRAGQDPELDEGLLDALDAILADKSLEPAFVAETLSPPSEADIAREIGRDVDPDAIFRARAALRAVMGLHLNAALTAAHQGLADSKPYSPDSVSAGRRMLKNVCLDLLAATQESHAIKLAADQYQAADNMTDRMAALSTLSLHDVPERNAAFDDFYQRYRDDPLIIDKWFVL
;
A
#
# COMPACT_ATOMS: atom_id res chain seq x y z
N GLY A 1 7.97 8.96 -20.29
CA GLY A 1 8.83 8.06 -21.04
C GLY A 1 8.25 7.68 -22.39
N GLN A 2 9.11 7.38 -23.35
CA GLN A 2 8.71 7.01 -24.73
C GLN A 2 9.58 5.85 -25.24
N TYR A 3 8.94 4.75 -25.62
CA TYR A 3 9.62 3.60 -26.20
C TYR A 3 9.56 3.64 -27.74
N ASP A 4 10.71 3.43 -28.38
CA ASP A 4 10.81 3.25 -29.84
C ASP A 4 11.26 1.82 -30.16
N ALA A 5 10.34 1.01 -30.65
CA ALA A 5 10.58 -0.39 -30.99
C ALA A 5 11.54 -0.55 -32.18
N ARG A 6 11.57 0.42 -33.11
CA ARG A 6 12.42 0.38 -34.30
C ARG A 6 13.87 0.70 -33.94
N ALA A 7 14.08 1.76 -33.14
CA ALA A 7 15.39 2.15 -32.65
C ALA A 7 15.86 1.29 -31.45
N LYS A 8 14.97 0.51 -30.85
CA LYS A 8 15.21 -0.20 -29.57
C LYS A 8 15.74 0.74 -28.50
N THR A 9 15.06 1.89 -28.32
CA THR A 9 15.40 2.90 -27.34
C THR A 9 14.22 3.23 -26.45
N TYR A 10 14.54 3.68 -25.23
CA TYR A 10 13.56 4.29 -24.34
C TYR A 10 14.08 5.67 -23.94
N LYS A 11 13.29 6.71 -24.25
CA LYS A 11 13.58 8.09 -23.91
C LYS A 11 12.83 8.47 -22.64
N LEU A 12 13.55 8.93 -21.64
CA LEU A 12 13.01 9.46 -20.39
C LEU A 12 13.27 10.97 -20.32
N ASP A 13 12.21 11.76 -20.31
CA ASP A 13 12.28 13.21 -20.12
C ASP A 13 11.98 13.53 -18.65
N LEU A 14 12.91 14.19 -17.98
CA LEU A 14 12.79 14.63 -16.59
C LEU A 14 12.81 16.16 -16.53
N ALA A 15 11.99 16.72 -15.64
CA ALA A 15 12.00 18.14 -15.31
C ALA A 15 11.84 18.32 -13.81
N GLN A 16 12.44 19.35 -13.24
CA GLN A 16 12.31 19.70 -11.85
C GLN A 16 11.71 21.11 -11.68
N VAL A 17 10.88 21.24 -10.67
CA VAL A 17 10.25 22.52 -10.29
C VAL A 17 10.42 22.71 -8.80
N THR A 18 11.01 23.84 -8.40
CA THR A 18 11.11 24.25 -7.00
C THR A 18 10.32 25.54 -6.81
N ALA A 19 9.30 25.49 -5.95
CA ALA A 19 8.45 26.64 -5.71
C ALA A 19 9.26 27.81 -5.07
N PRO A 20 8.95 29.07 -5.42
CA PRO A 20 9.49 30.24 -4.74
C PRO A 20 9.21 30.19 -3.23
N THR A 21 10.13 30.73 -2.44
CA THR A 21 9.96 30.92 -0.98
C THR A 21 10.27 32.37 -0.63
N PRO A 22 9.78 32.87 0.53
CA PRO A 22 10.09 34.22 1.01
C PRO A 22 11.62 34.49 1.01
N GLY A 23 12.04 35.57 0.37
CA GLY A 23 13.45 35.90 0.19
C GLY A 23 14.19 35.17 -0.94
N GLN A 24 13.55 34.19 -1.61
CA GLN A 24 14.09 33.43 -2.74
C GLN A 24 13.04 33.25 -3.84
N PRO A 25 12.73 34.28 -4.60
CA PRO A 25 11.71 34.23 -5.66
C PRO A 25 12.14 33.35 -6.85
N THR A 26 13.45 33.24 -7.11
CA THR A 26 14.03 32.41 -8.18
C THR A 26 14.85 31.29 -7.53
N LYS A 27 14.71 30.08 -8.03
CA LYS A 27 15.44 28.89 -7.57
C LYS A 27 16.29 28.35 -8.73
N GLU A 28 17.54 28.08 -8.43
CA GLU A 28 18.41 27.33 -9.34
C GLU A 28 18.03 25.84 -9.29
N PRO A 29 18.28 25.11 -10.39
CA PRO A 29 18.10 23.65 -10.38
C PRO A 29 18.92 22.98 -9.28
N MET A 30 18.33 22.01 -8.62
CA MET A 30 18.99 21.20 -7.61
C MET A 30 19.63 19.97 -8.25
N VAL A 31 20.66 19.42 -7.63
CA VAL A 31 21.22 18.13 -8.01
C VAL A 31 20.36 17.03 -7.41
N ILE A 32 19.62 16.31 -8.25
CA ILE A 32 18.67 15.29 -7.83
C ILE A 32 19.14 13.92 -8.34
N PRO A 33 19.65 13.05 -7.46
CA PRO A 33 19.96 11.65 -7.82
C PRO A 33 18.68 10.83 -7.84
N LEU A 34 18.41 10.16 -8.97
CA LEU A 34 17.23 9.32 -9.17
C LEU A 34 17.65 7.90 -9.48
N THR A 35 17.54 7.01 -8.51
CA THR A 35 17.70 5.59 -8.77
C THR A 35 16.54 5.10 -9.62
N THR A 36 16.87 4.56 -10.79
CA THR A 36 15.90 4.23 -11.84
C THR A 36 16.08 2.77 -12.27
N GLY A 37 14.97 2.12 -12.58
CA GLY A 37 14.87 0.81 -13.21
C GLY A 37 13.91 0.85 -14.39
N LEU A 38 14.11 -0.03 -15.34
CA LEU A 38 13.20 -0.30 -16.45
C LEU A 38 12.76 -1.76 -16.31
N ILE A 39 11.52 -1.99 -15.90
CA ILE A 39 10.98 -3.33 -15.65
C ILE A 39 10.47 -3.91 -16.97
N GLY A 40 11.02 -5.05 -17.38
CA GLY A 40 10.59 -5.80 -18.56
C GLY A 40 9.28 -6.57 -18.32
N ARG A 41 8.76 -7.18 -19.40
CA ARG A 41 7.51 -7.97 -19.37
C ARG A 41 7.61 -9.22 -18.48
N ASP A 42 8.82 -9.73 -18.29
CA ASP A 42 9.09 -10.88 -17.41
C ASP A 42 9.23 -10.46 -15.94
N GLY A 43 9.01 -9.18 -15.62
CA GLY A 43 9.14 -8.63 -14.27
C GLY A 43 10.58 -8.35 -13.82
N ARG A 44 11.57 -8.53 -14.69
CA ARG A 44 12.97 -8.26 -14.37
C ARG A 44 13.43 -6.92 -14.90
N ASP A 45 14.41 -6.34 -14.23
CA ASP A 45 15.02 -5.11 -14.71
C ASP A 45 15.82 -5.32 -16.01
N LEU A 46 15.55 -4.47 -17.00
CA LEU A 46 16.34 -4.40 -18.22
C LEU A 46 17.67 -3.68 -17.97
N PRO A 47 18.75 -4.03 -18.69
CA PRO A 47 20.03 -3.35 -18.60
C PRO A 47 19.92 -1.88 -18.94
N LEU A 48 20.51 -1.00 -18.11
CA LEU A 48 20.51 0.45 -18.32
C LEU A 48 21.81 0.88 -19.02
N THR A 49 21.71 1.28 -20.29
CA THR A 49 22.83 1.82 -21.08
C THR A 49 22.38 3.11 -21.75
N LEU A 50 23.05 4.24 -21.48
CA LEU A 50 22.75 5.52 -22.11
C LEU A 50 23.38 5.63 -23.50
N ALA A 51 22.65 6.24 -24.43
CA ALA A 51 23.10 6.46 -25.81
C ALA A 51 24.32 7.40 -25.92
N ASP A 52 24.48 8.30 -24.95
CA ASP A 52 25.58 9.26 -24.91
C ASP A 52 26.86 8.72 -24.27
N GLY A 53 26.85 7.46 -23.83
CA GLY A 53 28.00 6.78 -23.24
C GLY A 53 28.27 7.11 -21.77
N ARG A 54 27.44 7.97 -21.13
CA ARG A 54 27.54 8.19 -19.68
C ARG A 54 27.30 6.88 -18.94
N LYS A 55 28.11 6.63 -17.91
CA LYS A 55 27.94 5.45 -17.04
C LYS A 55 26.83 5.71 -16.03
N ILE A 56 25.96 4.73 -15.87
CA ILE A 56 24.95 4.68 -14.81
C ILE A 56 25.46 3.76 -13.72
N GLU A 57 25.88 4.34 -12.59
CA GLU A 57 26.30 3.56 -11.44
C GLU A 57 25.07 3.22 -10.58
N ARG A 58 24.85 1.93 -10.31
CA ARG A 58 23.74 1.43 -9.47
C ARG A 58 22.35 1.94 -9.88
N GLY A 59 22.14 2.22 -11.18
CA GLY A 59 20.86 2.72 -11.67
C GLY A 59 20.60 4.21 -11.42
N VAL A 60 21.58 5.00 -10.95
CA VAL A 60 21.39 6.40 -10.58
C VAL A 60 21.54 7.31 -11.80
N LEU A 61 20.47 8.03 -12.14
CA LEU A 61 20.49 9.19 -13.02
C LEU A 61 20.64 10.45 -12.17
N VAL A 62 21.42 11.41 -12.65
CA VAL A 62 21.57 12.71 -11.96
C VAL A 62 20.91 13.78 -12.79
N LEU A 63 19.83 14.39 -12.26
CA LEU A 63 19.20 15.56 -12.86
C LEU A 63 19.73 16.82 -12.16
N ASP A 64 20.61 17.54 -12.83
CA ASP A 64 21.23 18.78 -12.34
C ASP A 64 20.80 20.03 -13.13
N LYS A 65 19.90 19.86 -14.10
CA LYS A 65 19.31 20.91 -14.94
C LYS A 65 17.81 21.03 -14.66
N ALA A 66 17.22 22.16 -15.07
CA ALA A 66 15.77 22.34 -14.99
C ALA A 66 15.00 21.24 -15.74
N ALA A 67 15.54 20.77 -16.86
CA ALA A 67 15.04 19.61 -17.61
C ALA A 67 16.18 18.90 -18.33
N GLU A 68 16.08 17.58 -18.44
CA GLU A 68 17.03 16.74 -19.18
C GLU A 68 16.36 15.50 -19.74
N SER A 69 16.85 15.04 -20.90
CA SER A 69 16.43 13.79 -21.53
C SER A 69 17.52 12.73 -21.37
N PHE A 70 17.13 11.54 -21.00
CA PHE A 70 17.98 10.35 -20.94
C PHE A 70 17.49 9.33 -21.97
N VAL A 71 18.35 8.88 -22.87
CA VAL A 71 18.01 7.91 -23.89
C VAL A 71 18.72 6.59 -23.58
N PHE A 72 17.95 5.58 -23.26
CA PHE A 72 18.45 4.22 -23.04
C PHE A 72 18.46 3.45 -24.37
N THR A 73 19.52 2.68 -24.63
CA THR A 73 19.68 1.82 -25.81
C THR A 73 19.55 0.35 -25.46
N ASN A 74 19.39 -0.48 -26.50
CA ASN A 74 19.22 -1.92 -26.39
C ASN A 74 17.95 -2.34 -25.61
N ILE A 75 16.94 -1.48 -25.60
CA ILE A 75 15.64 -1.78 -25.01
C ILE A 75 14.81 -2.55 -26.06
N THR A 76 14.62 -3.83 -25.84
CA THR A 76 14.01 -4.75 -26.83
C THR A 76 12.50 -4.87 -26.73
N GLU A 77 11.92 -4.32 -25.66
CA GLU A 77 10.48 -4.33 -25.37
C GLU A 77 10.05 -3.08 -24.63
N PRO A 78 8.75 -2.68 -24.64
CA PRO A 78 8.28 -1.55 -23.88
C PRO A 78 8.42 -1.83 -22.38
N PRO A 79 9.26 -1.05 -21.65
CA PRO A 79 9.47 -1.25 -20.24
C PRO A 79 8.45 -0.46 -19.41
N VAL A 80 8.27 -0.87 -18.15
CA VAL A 80 7.64 -0.04 -17.11
C VAL A 80 8.72 0.73 -16.38
N LEU A 81 8.55 2.04 -16.29
CA LEU A 81 9.50 2.93 -15.64
C LEU A 81 9.31 2.92 -14.12
N SER A 82 10.36 2.58 -13.39
CA SER A 82 10.45 2.72 -11.95
C SER A 82 11.54 3.74 -11.59
N THR A 83 11.18 4.80 -10.88
CA THR A 83 12.11 5.89 -10.51
C THR A 83 12.03 6.21 -9.03
N ASN A 84 13.05 6.91 -8.54
CA ASN A 84 13.22 7.27 -7.12
C ASN A 84 13.26 6.04 -6.19
N ARG A 85 13.77 4.92 -6.68
CA ARG A 85 13.96 3.70 -5.88
C ARG A 85 14.82 4.00 -4.64
N ASN A 86 14.51 3.33 -3.53
CA ASN A 86 15.16 3.52 -2.22
C ASN A 86 15.11 4.97 -1.70
N PHE A 87 14.10 5.74 -2.09
CA PHE A 87 14.03 7.18 -1.74
C PHE A 87 15.32 7.93 -2.08
N SER A 88 15.88 7.68 -3.25
CA SER A 88 17.16 8.24 -3.66
C SER A 88 17.19 9.76 -3.63
N ALA A 89 16.03 10.42 -3.69
CA ALA A 89 15.88 11.86 -3.49
C ALA A 89 14.58 12.19 -2.72
N PRO A 90 14.61 13.17 -1.79
CA PRO A 90 13.43 13.62 -1.02
C PRO A 90 12.57 14.59 -1.87
N ILE A 91 11.92 14.07 -2.90
CA ILE A 91 11.14 14.83 -3.88
C ILE A 91 9.70 14.34 -3.93
N LYS A 92 8.78 15.18 -4.41
CA LYS A 92 7.48 14.75 -4.89
C LYS A 92 7.61 14.35 -6.35
N LEU A 93 7.61 13.06 -6.62
CA LEU A 93 7.66 12.53 -7.98
C LEU A 93 6.25 12.56 -8.60
N ILE A 94 6.16 13.09 -9.83
CA ILE A 94 4.95 13.04 -10.65
C ILE A 94 5.31 12.26 -11.92
N ALA A 95 4.72 11.11 -12.10
CA ALA A 95 4.91 10.26 -13.26
C ALA A 95 3.56 9.86 -13.87
N ASN A 96 3.49 9.90 -15.21
CA ASN A 96 2.31 9.46 -15.95
C ASN A 96 2.38 7.94 -16.19
N LEU A 97 2.09 7.17 -15.16
CA LEU A 97 2.02 5.72 -15.24
C LEU A 97 0.57 5.29 -15.46
N SER A 98 0.36 4.36 -16.37
CA SER A 98 -0.97 3.76 -16.56
C SER A 98 -1.31 2.80 -15.42
N ALA A 99 -2.60 2.47 -15.26
CA ALA A 99 -3.00 1.44 -14.29
C ALA A 99 -2.31 0.10 -14.55
N SER A 100 -2.05 -0.24 -15.83
CA SER A 100 -1.28 -1.44 -16.19
C SER A 100 0.17 -1.36 -15.71
N ASP A 101 0.83 -0.20 -15.85
CA ASP A 101 2.20 -0.01 -15.37
C ASP A 101 2.26 -0.13 -13.85
N LEU A 102 1.31 0.49 -13.15
CA LEU A 102 1.22 0.42 -11.68
C LEU A 102 0.99 -1.02 -11.19
N ARG A 103 0.13 -1.81 -11.85
CA ARG A 103 -0.04 -3.24 -11.52
C ARG A 103 1.25 -4.03 -11.75
N SER A 104 1.95 -3.76 -12.85
CA SER A 104 3.25 -4.39 -13.12
C SER A 104 4.30 -4.02 -12.07
N MET A 105 4.37 -2.76 -11.66
CA MET A 105 5.25 -2.32 -10.56
C MET A 105 4.89 -2.99 -9.24
N ALA A 106 3.61 -3.03 -8.88
CA ALA A 106 3.14 -3.67 -7.65
C ALA A 106 3.56 -5.14 -7.56
N ALA A 107 3.49 -5.86 -8.69
CA ALA A 107 3.85 -7.27 -8.75
C ALA A 107 5.38 -7.51 -8.80
N HIS A 108 6.13 -6.65 -9.49
CA HIS A 108 7.48 -7.00 -9.95
C HIS A 108 8.58 -6.02 -9.64
N ASP A 109 8.29 -4.80 -9.15
CA ASP A 109 9.37 -3.84 -8.86
C ASP A 109 10.35 -4.43 -7.83
N GLY A 110 11.64 -4.31 -8.11
CA GLY A 110 12.69 -4.71 -7.19
C GLY A 110 12.78 -3.83 -5.93
N ASP A 111 12.12 -2.66 -5.95
CA ASP A 111 12.05 -1.74 -4.80
C ASP A 111 10.73 -1.93 -4.03
N PRO A 112 10.77 -2.39 -2.77
CA PRO A 112 9.54 -2.61 -1.99
C PRO A 112 8.71 -1.34 -1.80
N PHE A 113 9.35 -0.17 -1.65
CA PHE A 113 8.62 1.07 -1.50
C PHE A 113 7.84 1.43 -2.77
N ASN A 114 8.46 1.29 -3.94
CA ASN A 114 7.77 1.54 -5.21
C ASN A 114 6.63 0.52 -5.45
N ARG A 115 6.79 -0.73 -5.02
CA ARG A 115 5.68 -1.71 -5.03
C ARG A 115 4.50 -1.22 -4.18
N TRP A 116 4.77 -0.84 -2.93
CA TRP A 116 3.76 -0.28 -2.02
C TRP A 116 3.12 0.98 -2.60
N GLN A 117 3.93 1.92 -3.10
CA GLN A 117 3.44 3.17 -3.69
C GLN A 117 2.52 2.92 -4.89
N ALA A 118 2.85 1.94 -5.73
CA ALA A 118 2.02 1.56 -6.87
C ALA A 118 0.66 1.01 -6.42
N VAL A 119 0.63 0.12 -5.42
CA VAL A 119 -0.61 -0.38 -4.81
C VAL A 119 -1.43 0.76 -4.21
N GLN A 120 -0.82 1.62 -3.38
CA GLN A 120 -1.53 2.75 -2.75
C GLN A 120 -2.11 3.72 -3.79
N THR A 121 -1.40 3.95 -4.89
CA THR A 121 -1.90 4.80 -6.00
C THR A 121 -3.12 4.17 -6.67
N LEU A 122 -3.07 2.88 -6.98
CA LEU A 122 -4.20 2.14 -7.57
C LEU A 122 -5.41 2.12 -6.62
N VAL A 123 -5.19 1.77 -5.35
CA VAL A 123 -6.25 1.69 -4.33
C VAL A 123 -6.89 3.06 -4.11
N THR A 124 -6.09 4.12 -4.01
CA THR A 124 -6.60 5.48 -3.82
C THR A 124 -7.47 5.91 -5.01
N ALA A 125 -6.99 5.70 -6.24
CA ALA A 125 -7.75 6.02 -7.45
C ALA A 125 -9.07 5.24 -7.52
N LEU A 126 -9.05 3.95 -7.22
CA LEU A 126 -10.23 3.09 -7.17
C LEU A 126 -11.23 3.59 -6.11
N LEU A 127 -10.77 3.90 -4.89
CA LEU A 127 -11.64 4.37 -3.81
C LEU A 127 -12.26 5.74 -4.12
N VAL A 128 -11.48 6.69 -4.65
CA VAL A 128 -12.00 8.00 -5.08
C VAL A 128 -13.06 7.84 -6.19
N GLY A 129 -12.80 6.98 -7.17
CA GLY A 129 -13.78 6.65 -8.22
C GLY A 129 -15.05 6.01 -7.64
N ASN A 130 -14.90 5.06 -6.72
CA ASN A 130 -16.02 4.38 -6.07
C ASN A 130 -16.85 5.32 -5.17
N VAL A 131 -16.24 6.30 -4.51
CA VAL A 131 -16.97 7.36 -3.80
C VAL A 131 -17.86 8.14 -4.76
N ALA A 132 -17.35 8.55 -5.93
CA ALA A 132 -18.13 9.25 -6.93
C ALA A 132 -19.30 8.39 -7.47
N ARG A 133 -19.07 7.10 -7.71
CA ARG A 133 -20.11 6.14 -8.14
C ARG A 133 -21.21 5.98 -7.09
N LEU A 134 -20.84 5.78 -5.83
CA LEU A 134 -21.80 5.63 -4.72
C LEU A 134 -22.66 6.88 -4.54
N ARG A 135 -22.08 8.07 -4.68
CA ARG A 135 -22.83 9.34 -4.68
C ARG A 135 -23.79 9.46 -5.86
N ALA A 136 -23.47 8.84 -7.00
CA ALA A 136 -24.35 8.74 -8.16
C ALA A 136 -25.38 7.59 -8.07
N GLY A 137 -25.44 6.84 -6.96
CA GLY A 137 -26.32 5.69 -6.77
C GLY A 137 -25.93 4.46 -7.58
N GLN A 138 -24.65 4.37 -7.96
CA GLN A 138 -24.06 3.24 -8.69
C GLN A 138 -23.28 2.31 -7.76
N ASP A 139 -23.16 1.04 -8.14
CA ASP A 139 -22.34 0.09 -7.40
C ASP A 139 -20.82 0.40 -7.55
N PRO A 140 -20.01 0.10 -6.52
CA PRO A 140 -18.56 0.18 -6.60
C PRO A 140 -18.00 -0.69 -7.72
N GLU A 141 -16.94 -0.19 -8.38
CA GLU A 141 -16.14 -1.00 -9.32
C GLU A 141 -15.09 -1.84 -8.59
N LEU A 142 -14.71 -2.94 -9.24
CA LEU A 142 -13.64 -3.82 -8.81
C LEU A 142 -12.46 -3.71 -9.79
N ASP A 143 -11.25 -3.88 -9.27
CA ASP A 143 -10.04 -4.00 -10.06
C ASP A 143 -9.43 -5.39 -9.83
N GLU A 144 -9.78 -6.37 -10.68
CA GLU A 144 -9.28 -7.74 -10.58
C GLU A 144 -7.74 -7.79 -10.63
N GLY A 145 -7.12 -6.99 -11.51
CA GLY A 145 -5.66 -6.97 -11.61
C GLY A 145 -4.97 -6.40 -10.36
N LEU A 146 -5.62 -5.53 -9.60
CA LEU A 146 -5.15 -5.11 -8.27
C LEU A 146 -5.26 -6.27 -7.28
N LEU A 147 -6.37 -7.01 -7.28
CA LEU A 147 -6.57 -8.16 -6.38
C LEU A 147 -5.54 -9.26 -6.65
N ASP A 148 -5.26 -9.56 -7.93
CA ASP A 148 -4.23 -10.52 -8.32
C ASP A 148 -2.81 -10.07 -7.88
N ALA A 149 -2.52 -8.77 -7.97
CA ALA A 149 -1.25 -8.23 -7.49
C ALA A 149 -1.11 -8.35 -5.95
N LEU A 150 -2.20 -8.12 -5.21
CA LEU A 150 -2.22 -8.30 -3.75
C LEU A 150 -2.07 -9.77 -3.34
N ASP A 151 -2.65 -10.70 -4.10
CA ASP A 151 -2.47 -12.15 -3.88
C ASP A 151 -1.00 -12.56 -4.09
N ALA A 152 -0.38 -12.08 -5.17
CA ALA A 152 1.03 -12.32 -5.43
C ALA A 152 1.94 -11.77 -4.32
N ILE A 153 1.63 -10.58 -3.79
CA ILE A 153 2.38 -9.98 -2.67
C ILE A 153 2.21 -10.81 -1.39
N LEU A 154 1.00 -11.26 -1.08
CA LEU A 154 0.74 -12.09 0.11
C LEU A 154 1.41 -13.47 0.00
N ALA A 155 1.50 -14.02 -1.20
CA ALA A 155 2.15 -15.30 -1.48
C ALA A 155 3.69 -15.23 -1.44
N ASP A 156 4.29 -14.06 -1.66
CA ASP A 156 5.74 -13.87 -1.75
C ASP A 156 6.41 -13.95 -0.37
N LYS A 157 7.00 -15.11 -0.07
CA LYS A 157 7.67 -15.39 1.22
C LYS A 157 9.03 -14.68 1.38
N SER A 158 9.52 -14.00 0.35
CA SER A 158 10.74 -13.19 0.44
C SER A 158 10.48 -11.80 1.03
N LEU A 159 9.21 -11.37 1.06
CA LEU A 159 8.81 -10.08 1.61
C LEU A 159 8.66 -10.15 3.15
N GLU A 160 9.07 -9.06 3.79
CA GLU A 160 8.90 -8.93 5.24
C GLU A 160 7.41 -8.82 5.59
N PRO A 161 6.93 -9.51 6.66
CA PRO A 161 5.53 -9.45 7.06
C PRO A 161 5.00 -8.03 7.30
N ALA A 162 5.82 -7.13 7.85
CA ALA A 162 5.44 -5.73 8.05
C ALA A 162 5.14 -5.02 6.72
N PHE A 163 5.97 -5.25 5.70
CA PHE A 163 5.74 -4.70 4.36
C PHE A 163 4.46 -5.23 3.72
N VAL A 164 4.21 -6.53 3.81
CA VAL A 164 2.98 -7.14 3.30
C VAL A 164 1.75 -6.56 4.00
N ALA A 165 1.82 -6.40 5.33
CA ALA A 165 0.73 -5.80 6.12
C ALA A 165 0.41 -4.37 5.67
N GLU A 166 1.43 -3.52 5.51
CA GLU A 166 1.25 -2.14 5.01
C GLU A 166 0.66 -2.11 3.61
N THR A 167 1.09 -3.04 2.75
CA THR A 167 0.61 -3.09 1.38
C THR A 167 -0.84 -3.55 1.28
N LEU A 168 -1.27 -4.50 2.14
CA LEU A 168 -2.65 -4.96 2.23
C LEU A 168 -3.59 -3.98 2.95
N SER A 169 -3.06 -2.93 3.57
CA SER A 169 -3.86 -1.94 4.30
C SER A 169 -4.32 -0.81 3.37
N PRO A 170 -5.63 -0.69 3.08
CA PRO A 170 -6.13 0.42 2.28
C PRO A 170 -5.91 1.78 2.97
N PRO A 171 -5.79 2.88 2.21
CA PRO A 171 -5.70 4.23 2.74
C PRO A 171 -6.79 4.52 3.77
N SER A 172 -6.50 5.37 4.75
CA SER A 172 -7.48 5.79 5.74
C SER A 172 -8.58 6.66 5.11
N GLU A 173 -9.71 6.77 5.78
CA GLU A 173 -10.79 7.66 5.35
C GLU A 173 -10.31 9.11 5.24
N ALA A 174 -9.43 9.54 6.15
CA ALA A 174 -8.84 10.86 6.13
C ALA A 174 -7.92 11.09 4.92
N ASP A 175 -7.19 10.06 4.47
CA ASP A 175 -6.35 10.15 3.28
C ASP A 175 -7.20 10.23 2.01
N ILE A 176 -8.26 9.44 1.92
CA ILE A 176 -9.22 9.49 0.83
C ILE A 176 -9.92 10.86 0.78
N ALA A 177 -10.36 11.37 1.94
CA ALA A 177 -10.98 12.69 2.05
C ALA A 177 -10.04 13.82 1.58
N ARG A 178 -8.74 13.71 1.95
CA ARG A 178 -7.69 14.66 1.52
C ARG A 178 -7.47 14.62 0.01
N GLU A 179 -7.50 13.43 -0.59
CA GLU A 179 -7.35 13.27 -2.04
C GLU A 179 -8.55 13.84 -2.81
N ILE A 180 -9.77 13.64 -2.31
CA ILE A 180 -11.00 14.24 -2.87
C ILE A 180 -10.98 15.77 -2.73
N GLY A 181 -10.51 16.30 -1.60
CA GLY A 181 -10.23 17.70 -1.34
C GLY A 181 -11.45 18.60 -1.14
N ARG A 182 -12.53 18.45 -1.88
CA ARG A 182 -13.74 19.29 -1.81
C ARG A 182 -15.01 18.43 -1.86
N ASP A 183 -16.07 18.91 -1.23
CA ASP A 183 -17.38 18.25 -1.24
C ASP A 183 -17.28 16.77 -0.82
N VAL A 184 -16.56 16.56 0.29
CA VAL A 184 -16.29 15.24 0.85
C VAL A 184 -17.56 14.64 1.44
N ASP A 185 -17.86 13.40 1.09
CA ASP A 185 -18.96 12.60 1.61
C ASP A 185 -18.41 11.46 2.48
N PRO A 186 -18.43 11.59 3.82
CA PRO A 186 -17.89 10.58 4.72
C PRO A 186 -18.57 9.22 4.62
N ASP A 187 -19.89 9.20 4.42
CA ASP A 187 -20.66 7.96 4.30
C ASP A 187 -20.28 7.19 3.02
N ALA A 188 -20.10 7.91 1.91
CA ALA A 188 -19.66 7.29 0.66
C ALA A 188 -18.22 6.78 0.77
N ILE A 189 -17.32 7.47 1.47
CA ILE A 189 -15.95 7.02 1.75
C ILE A 189 -15.97 5.74 2.58
N PHE A 190 -16.72 5.73 3.69
CA PHE A 190 -16.86 4.55 4.54
C PHE A 190 -17.37 3.34 3.74
N ARG A 191 -18.43 3.52 2.95
CA ARG A 191 -19.03 2.46 2.13
C ARG A 191 -18.06 1.95 1.05
N ALA A 192 -17.36 2.84 0.36
CA ALA A 192 -16.38 2.46 -0.67
C ALA A 192 -15.24 1.64 -0.05
N ARG A 193 -14.74 2.06 1.11
CA ARG A 193 -13.65 1.39 1.83
C ARG A 193 -14.09 0.04 2.40
N ALA A 194 -15.29 -0.03 2.97
CA ALA A 194 -15.86 -1.28 3.48
C ALA A 194 -16.08 -2.30 2.34
N ALA A 195 -16.60 -1.86 1.19
CA ALA A 195 -16.77 -2.72 0.01
C ALA A 195 -15.44 -3.28 -0.50
N LEU A 196 -14.40 -2.44 -0.60
CA LEU A 196 -13.08 -2.91 -1.03
C LEU A 196 -12.51 -3.94 -0.05
N ARG A 197 -12.57 -3.70 1.27
CA ARG A 197 -12.08 -4.63 2.28
C ARG A 197 -12.81 -5.97 2.22
N ALA A 198 -14.14 -5.95 2.03
CA ALA A 198 -14.93 -7.18 1.89
C ALA A 198 -14.50 -7.97 0.63
N VAL A 199 -14.30 -7.30 -0.49
CA VAL A 199 -13.83 -7.94 -1.73
C VAL A 199 -12.42 -8.51 -1.58
N MET A 200 -11.50 -7.78 -0.95
CA MET A 200 -10.16 -8.30 -0.64
C MET A 200 -10.25 -9.54 0.26
N GLY A 201 -11.09 -9.51 1.29
CA GLY A 201 -11.32 -10.64 2.19
C GLY A 201 -11.88 -11.89 1.48
N LEU A 202 -12.78 -11.70 0.51
CA LEU A 202 -13.35 -12.78 -0.29
C LEU A 202 -12.34 -13.35 -1.30
N HIS A 203 -11.70 -12.47 -2.08
CA HIS A 203 -10.77 -12.88 -3.13
C HIS A 203 -9.53 -13.58 -2.55
N LEU A 204 -8.97 -13.03 -1.47
CA LEU A 204 -7.75 -13.53 -0.82
C LEU A 204 -8.04 -14.53 0.31
N ASN A 205 -9.26 -14.99 0.50
CA ASN A 205 -9.71 -15.73 1.69
C ASN A 205 -8.77 -16.88 2.09
N ALA A 206 -8.44 -17.74 1.13
CA ALA A 206 -7.58 -18.91 1.41
C ALA A 206 -6.15 -18.49 1.83
N ALA A 207 -5.58 -17.50 1.14
CA ALA A 207 -4.24 -17.00 1.42
C ALA A 207 -4.17 -16.25 2.76
N LEU A 208 -5.18 -15.41 3.06
CA LEU A 208 -5.31 -14.71 4.34
C LEU A 208 -5.47 -15.68 5.51
N THR A 209 -6.30 -16.71 5.35
CA THR A 209 -6.49 -17.74 6.38
C THR A 209 -5.19 -18.49 6.65
N ALA A 210 -4.50 -18.93 5.60
CA ALA A 210 -3.21 -19.63 5.74
C ALA A 210 -2.14 -18.71 6.37
N ALA A 211 -2.09 -17.44 5.99
CA ALA A 211 -1.16 -16.47 6.56
C ALA A 211 -1.47 -16.22 8.04
N HIS A 212 -2.73 -15.97 8.41
CA HIS A 212 -3.15 -15.76 9.80
C HIS A 212 -2.74 -16.93 10.69
N GLN A 213 -3.01 -18.17 10.26
CA GLN A 213 -2.63 -19.38 11.00
C GLN A 213 -1.10 -19.56 11.10
N GLY A 214 -0.38 -19.35 10.01
CA GLY A 214 1.10 -19.48 9.95
C GLY A 214 1.86 -18.40 10.73
N LEU A 215 1.19 -17.29 11.05
CA LEU A 215 1.75 -16.17 11.82
C LEU A 215 1.43 -16.25 13.31
N ALA A 216 0.59 -17.21 13.73
CA ALA A 216 0.32 -17.46 15.14
C ALA A 216 1.65 -17.76 15.87
N ASP A 217 1.94 -17.00 16.91
CA ASP A 217 3.19 -17.14 17.65
C ASP A 217 3.02 -18.16 18.79
N SER A 218 3.90 -19.16 18.80
CA SER A 218 4.02 -20.13 19.92
C SER A 218 5.06 -19.67 20.95
N LYS A 219 5.73 -18.53 20.70
CA LYS A 219 6.78 -17.95 21.56
C LYS A 219 6.20 -16.89 22.49
N PRO A 220 6.83 -16.62 23.63
CA PRO A 220 6.48 -15.48 24.48
C PRO A 220 6.52 -14.17 23.71
N TYR A 221 5.69 -13.20 24.11
CA TYR A 221 5.68 -11.86 23.52
C TYR A 221 7.09 -11.27 23.43
N SER A 222 7.42 -10.70 22.25
CA SER A 222 8.64 -9.93 22.04
C SER A 222 8.30 -8.63 21.29
N PRO A 223 8.87 -7.47 21.70
CA PRO A 223 8.64 -6.18 21.03
C PRO A 223 9.55 -5.95 19.83
N ASP A 224 10.42 -6.90 19.47
CA ASP A 224 11.32 -6.76 18.32
C ASP A 224 10.56 -6.57 17.00
N SER A 225 11.23 -5.99 15.99
CA SER A 225 10.63 -5.62 14.71
C SER A 225 10.09 -6.82 13.93
N VAL A 226 10.75 -7.97 14.00
CA VAL A 226 10.31 -9.18 13.29
C VAL A 226 9.01 -9.70 13.91
N SER A 227 8.95 -9.83 15.23
CA SER A 227 7.74 -10.25 15.95
C SER A 227 6.60 -9.23 15.80
N ALA A 228 6.93 -7.93 15.81
CA ALA A 228 5.94 -6.87 15.58
C ALA A 228 5.36 -6.95 14.16
N GLY A 229 6.20 -7.12 13.13
CA GLY A 229 5.75 -7.29 11.74
C GLY A 229 4.87 -8.52 11.54
N ARG A 230 5.21 -9.64 12.19
CA ARG A 230 4.38 -10.86 12.17
C ARG A 230 2.98 -10.60 12.77
N ARG A 231 2.92 -9.96 13.94
CA ARG A 231 1.62 -9.58 14.55
C ARG A 231 0.83 -8.61 13.67
N MET A 232 1.51 -7.64 13.06
CA MET A 232 0.88 -6.69 12.16
C MET A 232 0.20 -7.40 10.98
N LEU A 233 0.90 -8.28 10.28
CA LEU A 233 0.31 -9.03 9.17
C LEU A 233 -0.82 -9.96 9.62
N LYS A 234 -0.63 -10.67 10.74
CA LYS A 234 -1.68 -11.51 11.32
C LYS A 234 -2.98 -10.70 11.56
N ASN A 235 -2.84 -9.51 12.14
CA ASN A 235 -3.98 -8.66 12.47
C ASN A 235 -4.64 -8.04 11.21
N VAL A 236 -3.88 -7.69 10.19
CA VAL A 236 -4.43 -7.27 8.89
C VAL A 236 -5.18 -8.41 8.20
N CYS A 237 -4.65 -9.63 8.23
CA CYS A 237 -5.36 -10.79 7.73
C CYS A 237 -6.70 -11.00 8.46
N LEU A 238 -6.72 -10.89 9.79
CA LEU A 238 -7.93 -11.00 10.59
C LEU A 238 -8.97 -9.94 10.20
N ASP A 239 -8.56 -8.70 10.08
CA ASP A 239 -9.41 -7.57 9.72
C ASP A 239 -10.06 -7.74 8.33
N LEU A 240 -9.29 -8.19 7.33
CA LEU A 240 -9.80 -8.44 5.99
C LEU A 240 -10.73 -9.66 5.94
N LEU A 241 -10.41 -10.74 6.66
CA LEU A 241 -11.29 -11.90 6.77
C LEU A 241 -12.63 -11.51 7.40
N ALA A 242 -12.61 -10.76 8.51
CA ALA A 242 -13.81 -10.32 9.19
C ALA A 242 -14.66 -9.36 8.36
N ALA A 243 -14.04 -8.58 7.45
CA ALA A 243 -14.75 -7.68 6.55
C ALA A 243 -15.74 -8.42 5.62
N THR A 244 -15.59 -9.72 5.41
CA THR A 244 -16.56 -10.58 4.70
C THR A 244 -17.86 -10.79 5.46
N GLN A 245 -17.89 -10.51 6.76
CA GLN A 245 -19.00 -10.73 7.70
C GLN A 245 -19.41 -12.21 7.85
N GLU A 246 -18.58 -13.13 7.42
CA GLU A 246 -18.84 -14.55 7.61
C GLU A 246 -18.67 -14.95 9.08
N SER A 247 -19.59 -15.76 9.60
CA SER A 247 -19.65 -16.12 11.03
C SER A 247 -18.35 -16.73 11.54
N HIS A 248 -17.64 -17.51 10.71
CA HIS A 248 -16.37 -18.11 11.10
C HIS A 248 -15.26 -17.07 11.26
N ALA A 249 -15.25 -15.99 10.44
CA ALA A 249 -14.27 -14.92 10.52
C ALA A 249 -14.52 -14.01 11.75
N ILE A 250 -15.79 -13.73 12.05
CA ILE A 250 -16.17 -13.03 13.29
C ILE A 250 -15.75 -13.86 14.52
N LYS A 251 -16.03 -15.18 14.50
CA LYS A 251 -15.57 -16.07 15.57
C LYS A 251 -14.05 -16.06 15.71
N LEU A 252 -13.29 -16.05 14.60
CA LEU A 252 -11.83 -15.97 14.63
C LEU A 252 -11.36 -14.70 15.35
N ALA A 253 -12.00 -13.55 15.11
CA ALA A 253 -11.71 -12.31 15.82
C ALA A 253 -12.02 -12.39 17.31
N ALA A 254 -13.16 -12.99 17.69
CA ALA A 254 -13.51 -13.20 19.08
C ALA A 254 -12.54 -14.16 19.78
N ASP A 255 -12.16 -15.26 19.13
CA ASP A 255 -11.19 -16.22 19.65
C ASP A 255 -9.81 -15.55 19.85
N GLN A 256 -9.34 -14.72 18.89
CA GLN A 256 -8.10 -13.97 19.05
C GLN A 256 -8.17 -12.97 20.21
N TYR A 257 -9.28 -12.25 20.37
CA TYR A 257 -9.47 -11.35 21.50
C TYR A 257 -9.30 -12.06 22.85
N GLN A 258 -9.92 -13.22 23.01
CA GLN A 258 -9.87 -13.99 24.25
C GLN A 258 -8.48 -14.59 24.51
N ALA A 259 -7.83 -15.12 23.46
CA ALA A 259 -6.54 -15.80 23.56
C ALA A 259 -5.34 -14.85 23.64
N ALA A 260 -5.52 -13.56 23.30
CA ALA A 260 -4.41 -12.61 23.21
C ALA A 260 -3.69 -12.44 24.56
N ASP A 261 -2.40 -12.68 24.57
CA ASP A 261 -1.47 -12.48 25.69
C ASP A 261 -0.80 -11.10 25.67
N ASN A 262 -1.05 -10.31 24.64
CA ASN A 262 -0.49 -8.98 24.43
C ASN A 262 -1.56 -7.98 23.98
N MET A 263 -1.30 -6.68 24.27
CA MET A 263 -2.25 -5.62 23.97
C MET A 263 -2.42 -5.39 22.45
N THR A 264 -1.39 -5.61 21.64
CA THR A 264 -1.44 -5.41 20.19
C THR A 264 -2.50 -6.30 19.53
N ASP A 265 -2.45 -7.60 19.82
CA ASP A 265 -3.40 -8.57 19.26
C ASP A 265 -4.80 -8.40 19.85
N ARG A 266 -4.89 -8.08 21.14
CA ARG A 266 -6.20 -7.85 21.81
C ARG A 266 -6.89 -6.61 21.23
N MET A 267 -6.17 -5.50 21.08
CA MET A 267 -6.73 -4.29 20.49
C MET A 267 -7.08 -4.44 19.02
N ALA A 268 -6.27 -5.16 18.24
CA ALA A 268 -6.57 -5.43 16.85
C ALA A 268 -7.87 -6.23 16.70
N ALA A 269 -8.04 -7.29 17.51
CA ALA A 269 -9.26 -8.08 17.50
C ALA A 269 -10.48 -7.27 17.97
N LEU A 270 -10.34 -6.44 19.00
CA LEU A 270 -11.41 -5.55 19.47
C LEU A 270 -11.79 -4.52 18.40
N SER A 271 -10.80 -3.91 17.75
CA SER A 271 -11.02 -2.98 16.65
C SER A 271 -11.71 -3.64 15.46
N THR A 272 -11.32 -4.86 15.11
CA THR A 272 -11.99 -5.65 14.07
C THR A 272 -13.46 -5.89 14.45
N LEU A 273 -13.74 -6.35 15.67
CA LEU A 273 -15.09 -6.60 16.14
C LEU A 273 -15.94 -5.33 16.21
N SER A 274 -15.34 -4.15 16.48
CA SER A 274 -16.06 -2.88 16.58
C SER A 274 -16.83 -2.50 15.31
N LEU A 275 -16.37 -3.00 14.17
CA LEU A 275 -16.96 -2.71 12.85
C LEU A 275 -18.20 -3.57 12.54
N HIS A 276 -18.56 -4.51 13.42
CA HIS A 276 -19.65 -5.49 13.20
C HIS A 276 -20.71 -5.40 14.28
N ASP A 277 -21.98 -5.43 13.89
CA ASP A 277 -23.10 -5.44 14.83
C ASP A 277 -23.44 -6.90 15.23
N VAL A 278 -22.62 -7.46 16.12
CA VAL A 278 -22.68 -8.86 16.54
C VAL A 278 -22.53 -8.99 18.06
N PRO A 279 -23.08 -10.06 18.68
CA PRO A 279 -22.96 -10.30 20.13
C PRO A 279 -21.51 -10.36 20.61
N GLU A 280 -20.60 -10.92 19.81
CA GLU A 280 -19.17 -11.05 20.10
C GLU A 280 -18.50 -9.69 20.34
N ARG A 281 -18.92 -8.64 19.59
CA ARG A 281 -18.47 -7.27 19.83
C ARG A 281 -18.84 -6.82 21.24
N ASN A 282 -20.10 -6.93 21.60
CA ASN A 282 -20.58 -6.45 22.89
C ASN A 282 -19.87 -7.16 24.04
N ALA A 283 -19.71 -8.49 23.94
CA ALA A 283 -18.99 -9.27 24.93
C ALA A 283 -17.53 -8.87 25.07
N ALA A 284 -16.83 -8.59 23.94
CA ALA A 284 -15.43 -8.15 23.95
C ALA A 284 -15.27 -6.74 24.53
N PHE A 285 -16.19 -5.81 24.20
CA PHE A 285 -16.18 -4.45 24.72
C PHE A 285 -16.44 -4.42 26.23
N ASP A 286 -17.42 -5.19 26.71
CA ASP A 286 -17.73 -5.31 28.17
C ASP A 286 -16.55 -5.90 28.92
N ASP A 287 -15.95 -6.99 28.40
CA ASP A 287 -14.78 -7.62 29.03
C ASP A 287 -13.58 -6.66 29.08
N PHE A 288 -13.30 -5.95 27.96
CA PHE A 288 -12.21 -4.98 27.94
C PHE A 288 -12.42 -3.86 28.96
N TYR A 289 -13.64 -3.31 29.02
CA TYR A 289 -13.97 -2.29 30.02
C TYR A 289 -13.77 -2.81 31.44
N GLN A 290 -14.26 -3.98 31.78
CA GLN A 290 -14.11 -4.55 33.12
C GLN A 290 -12.64 -4.80 33.50
N ARG A 291 -11.82 -5.23 32.53
CA ARG A 291 -10.38 -5.49 32.77
C ARG A 291 -9.57 -4.21 33.00
N TYR A 292 -9.89 -3.14 32.29
CA TYR A 292 -8.99 -1.98 32.18
C TYR A 292 -9.58 -0.63 32.61
N ARG A 293 -10.80 -0.60 33.14
CA ARG A 293 -11.50 0.63 33.56
C ARG A 293 -10.71 1.49 34.55
N ASP A 294 -9.83 0.86 35.35
CA ASP A 294 -9.03 1.54 36.35
C ASP A 294 -7.68 2.05 35.83
N ASP A 295 -7.36 1.78 34.56
CA ASP A 295 -6.17 2.28 33.85
C ASP A 295 -6.57 3.33 32.80
N PRO A 296 -6.36 4.65 33.08
CA PRO A 296 -6.79 5.72 32.17
C PRO A 296 -6.16 5.64 30.77
N LEU A 297 -4.92 5.16 30.65
CA LEU A 297 -4.22 5.09 29.38
C LEU A 297 -4.70 3.93 28.50
N ILE A 298 -5.14 2.85 29.14
CA ILE A 298 -5.68 1.70 28.42
C ILE A 298 -7.13 1.93 28.08
N ILE A 299 -7.96 2.42 29.03
CA ILE A 299 -9.39 2.61 28.77
C ILE A 299 -9.67 3.71 27.74
N ASP A 300 -8.76 4.68 27.59
CA ASP A 300 -8.86 5.69 26.53
C ASP A 300 -8.94 5.04 25.12
N LYS A 301 -8.28 3.91 24.91
CA LYS A 301 -8.36 3.14 23.66
C LYS A 301 -9.76 2.56 23.41
N TRP A 302 -10.50 2.22 24.45
CA TRP A 302 -11.89 1.74 24.37
C TRP A 302 -12.82 2.86 23.88
N PHE A 303 -12.59 4.10 24.29
CA PHE A 303 -13.38 5.25 23.86
C PHE A 303 -13.09 5.67 22.41
N VAL A 304 -11.96 5.27 21.84
CA VAL A 304 -11.59 5.57 20.45
C VAL A 304 -12.31 4.64 19.46
N LEU A 305 -12.70 3.45 19.86
CA LEU A 305 -13.41 2.46 19.04
C LEU A 305 -14.93 2.65 19.09
#